data_2f3a9bf93b310a68c9b95b25a5699e00
#
_entry.id   2f3a9bf93b310a68c9b95b25a5699e00
#
_cell.length_a   1.000
_cell.length_b   1.000
_cell.length_c   1.000
_cell.angle_alpha   90.00
_cell.angle_beta   90.00
_cell.angle_gamma   90.00
#
_symmetry.space_group_name_H-M   'P 1'
#
loop_
_entity.id
_entity.type
_entity.pdbx_description
1 polymer ?
#
loop_
_entity_poly.entity_id
_entity_poly.type
_entity_poly.pdbx_seq_one_letter_code
_entity_poly.pdbx_strand_id
1 'polypeptide(L)'
;NAAGRSDEMTSIRTLLATILSPLGYGDVDERIRLAGDDQTVDAQSLSGLAMVFHELATNATKYGGLKDTSGVVSIEWNTGPEGLKIEWSESGGPATVEPESQNFGSRLVASTIRQLGATIDHDWRNDGLRVTIVLPR
;
A
#
# COMPACT_ATOMS: atom_id res chain seq x y z
N ASN A 1 3.21 6.41 -30.48
CA ASN A 1 3.10 6.61 -30.01
C ASN A 1 3.00 6.44 -29.39
N ALA A 2 3.16 6.17 -29.50
CA ALA A 2 2.85 6.11 -28.87
C ALA A 2 2.92 6.11 -28.03
N ALA A 3 3.06 6.17 -28.05
CA ALA A 3 3.01 6.26 -27.23
C ALA A 3 2.64 6.14 -26.39
N GLY A 4 2.54 6.04 -26.32
CA GLY A 4 2.19 6.01 -25.63
C GLY A 4 1.98 5.65 -24.84
N ARG A 5 1.84 5.54 -25.02
CA ARG A 5 1.60 5.35 -24.37
C ARG A 5 1.95 4.81 -23.41
N SER A 6 2.15 4.97 -23.03
CA SER A 6 2.34 4.63 -22.07
C SER A 6 2.16 3.86 -21.37
N ASP A 7 2.36 3.46 -21.73
CA ASP A 7 2.01 3.04 -21.29
C ASP A 7 1.52 2.76 -20.37
N GLU A 8 1.80 3.18 -20.35
CA GLU A 8 0.53 2.87 -19.76
C GLU A 8 0.58 1.79 -18.70
N MET A 9 1.65 1.00 -18.73
CA MET A 9 1.92 -0.02 -17.70
C MET A 9 3.12 0.45 -16.90
N THR A 10 3.02 0.38 -15.57
CA THR A 10 4.18 0.66 -14.74
C THR A 10 4.27 -0.40 -13.64
N SER A 11 5.45 -0.57 -13.05
CA SER A 11 5.63 -1.61 -12.06
C SER A 11 5.10 -1.19 -10.70
N ILE A 12 4.62 -2.18 -9.96
CA ILE A 12 4.16 -1.97 -8.59
C ILE A 12 5.31 -1.47 -7.71
N ARG A 13 6.53 -1.97 -7.94
CA ARG A 13 7.70 -1.51 -7.19
C ARG A 13 7.99 -0.04 -7.42
N THR A 14 7.94 0.40 -8.68
CA THR A 14 8.19 1.81 -9.00
C THR A 14 7.14 2.71 -8.34
N LEU A 15 5.87 2.27 -8.39
CA LEU A 15 4.79 3.02 -7.75
C LEU A 15 5.03 3.18 -6.25
N LEU A 16 5.31 2.06 -5.57
CA LEU A 16 5.54 2.08 -4.13
C LEU A 16 6.78 2.88 -3.76
N ALA A 17 7.86 2.72 -4.51
CA ALA A 17 9.08 3.47 -4.26
C ALA A 17 8.85 4.97 -4.38
N THR A 18 8.08 5.38 -5.38
CA THR A 18 7.78 6.79 -5.60
C THR A 18 6.96 7.37 -4.45
N ILE A 19 5.92 6.64 -4.01
CA ILE A 19 5.05 7.11 -2.93
C ILE A 19 5.80 7.15 -1.60
N LEU A 20 6.65 6.17 -1.35
CA LEU A 20 7.27 6.00 -0.04
C LEU A 20 8.64 6.68 0.10
N SER A 21 9.20 7.17 -1.01
CA SER A 21 10.49 7.86 -0.97
C SER A 21 10.48 9.05 0.00
N PRO A 22 9.46 9.91 0.00
CA PRO A 22 9.43 11.03 0.96
C PRO A 22 9.34 10.58 2.41
N LEU A 23 8.97 9.33 2.66
CA LEU A 23 8.80 8.79 4.01
C LEU A 23 10.01 7.97 4.46
N GLY A 24 11.08 7.93 3.65
CA GLY A 24 12.32 7.27 4.05
C GLY A 24 12.63 5.98 3.33
N TYR A 25 11.86 5.60 2.30
CA TYR A 25 12.23 4.43 1.52
C TYR A 25 13.58 4.67 0.85
N GLY A 26 14.50 3.74 1.05
CA GLY A 26 15.84 3.85 0.52
C GLY A 26 16.84 4.47 1.48
N ASP A 27 16.38 4.95 2.64
CA ASP A 27 17.27 5.50 3.66
C ASP A 27 18.04 4.38 4.37
N VAL A 28 19.13 4.74 5.01
CA VAL A 28 20.04 3.77 5.61
C VAL A 28 19.42 3.00 6.78
N ASP A 29 18.41 3.54 7.44
CA ASP A 29 17.76 2.87 8.56
C ASP A 29 16.73 1.82 8.12
N GLU A 30 16.45 1.75 6.84
CA GLU A 30 15.63 0.71 6.22
C GLU A 30 14.28 0.49 6.91
N ARG A 31 13.62 1.57 7.26
CA ARG A 31 12.32 1.47 7.93
C ARG A 31 11.19 1.05 7.00
N ILE A 32 11.42 1.08 5.70
CA ILE A 32 10.43 0.70 4.69
C ILE A 32 11.08 -0.33 3.78
N ARG A 33 10.43 -1.50 3.67
CA ARG A 33 10.96 -2.64 2.92
C ARG A 33 9.96 -3.06 1.87
N LEU A 34 10.44 -3.29 0.66
CA LEU A 34 9.63 -3.76 -0.46
C LEU A 34 10.15 -5.10 -0.92
N ALA A 35 9.26 -6.07 -1.13
CA ALA A 35 9.63 -7.40 -1.58
C ALA A 35 8.57 -7.96 -2.53
N GLY A 36 9.03 -8.47 -3.66
CA GLY A 36 8.15 -9.08 -4.65
C GLY A 36 8.79 -9.03 -6.02
N ASP A 37 8.34 -9.90 -6.92
CA ASP A 37 8.76 -9.85 -8.32
C ASP A 37 8.21 -8.58 -8.94
N ASP A 38 8.92 -8.07 -9.96
CA ASP A 38 8.47 -6.86 -10.63
C ASP A 38 7.22 -7.18 -11.45
N GLN A 39 6.10 -6.59 -11.04
CA GLN A 39 4.79 -6.77 -11.67
C GLN A 39 4.35 -5.46 -12.26
N THR A 40 3.76 -5.51 -13.46
CA THR A 40 3.20 -4.29 -14.06
C THR A 40 1.70 -4.25 -13.82
N VAL A 41 1.18 -3.03 -13.74
CA VAL A 41 -0.26 -2.79 -13.63
C VAL A 41 -0.66 -1.76 -14.66
N ASP A 42 -1.92 -1.82 -15.11
CA ASP A 42 -2.40 -0.87 -16.10
C ASP A 42 -2.65 0.50 -15.44
N ALA A 43 -2.87 1.50 -16.28
CA ALA A 43 -2.98 2.89 -15.82
C ALA A 43 -4.13 3.10 -14.85
N GLN A 44 -5.25 2.43 -15.07
CA GLN A 44 -6.42 2.58 -14.21
C GLN A 44 -6.15 1.99 -12.82
N SER A 45 -5.59 0.78 -12.78
CA SER A 45 -5.23 0.14 -11.51
C SER A 45 -4.13 0.91 -10.80
N LEU A 46 -3.18 1.43 -11.56
CA LEU A 46 -2.09 2.22 -11.01
C LEU A 46 -2.61 3.43 -10.25
N SER A 47 -3.52 4.18 -10.86
CA SER A 47 -4.12 5.36 -10.26
C SER A 47 -4.82 5.04 -8.95
N GLY A 48 -5.62 3.98 -8.96
CA GLY A 48 -6.35 3.55 -7.76
C GLY A 48 -5.43 3.09 -6.65
N LEU A 49 -4.44 2.26 -7.01
CA LEU A 49 -3.48 1.77 -6.03
C LEU A 49 -2.64 2.92 -5.46
N ALA A 50 -2.29 3.91 -6.28
CA ALA A 50 -1.53 5.07 -5.81
C ALA A 50 -2.28 5.78 -4.68
N MET A 51 -3.58 5.98 -4.86
CA MET A 51 -4.40 6.64 -3.86
C MET A 51 -4.48 5.80 -2.58
N VAL A 52 -4.66 4.49 -2.73
CA VAL A 52 -4.75 3.59 -1.56
C VAL A 52 -3.44 3.60 -0.78
N PHE A 53 -2.30 3.44 -1.47
CA PHE A 53 -0.99 3.43 -0.79
C PHE A 53 -0.69 4.77 -0.15
N HIS A 54 -1.08 5.86 -0.79
CA HIS A 54 -0.86 7.20 -0.22
C HIS A 54 -1.63 7.34 1.10
N GLU A 55 -2.86 6.85 1.14
CA GLU A 55 -3.66 6.90 2.36
C GLU A 55 -3.08 6.01 3.45
N LEU A 56 -2.63 4.79 3.09
CA LEU A 56 -1.98 3.89 4.05
C LEU A 56 -0.70 4.53 4.60
N ALA A 57 0.08 5.16 3.74
CA ALA A 57 1.32 5.82 4.15
C ALA A 57 1.06 6.99 5.09
N THR A 58 0.04 7.79 4.79
CA THR A 58 -0.34 8.92 5.64
C THR A 58 -0.76 8.42 7.03
N ASN A 59 -1.56 7.35 7.06
CA ASN A 59 -2.02 6.78 8.33
C ASN A 59 -0.88 6.16 9.12
N ALA A 60 0.05 5.49 8.43
CA ALA A 60 1.22 4.91 9.11
C ALA A 60 2.05 6.00 9.78
N THR A 61 2.18 7.15 9.13
CA THR A 61 2.94 8.28 9.68
C THR A 61 2.22 8.92 10.87
N LYS A 62 0.90 9.04 10.79
CA LYS A 62 0.13 9.72 11.83
C LYS A 62 -0.19 8.82 13.01
N TYR A 63 -0.49 7.55 12.77
CA TYR A 63 -1.08 6.67 13.77
C TYR A 63 -0.38 5.33 13.92
N GLY A 64 0.44 4.93 12.96
CA GLY A 64 0.93 3.57 12.86
C GLY A 64 2.44 3.42 12.87
N GLY A 65 2.92 2.49 12.07
CA GLY A 65 4.30 2.02 12.11
C GLY A 65 5.37 3.07 11.86
N LEU A 66 5.04 4.17 11.21
CA LEU A 66 6.02 5.22 10.93
C LEU A 66 5.89 6.41 11.88
N LYS A 67 4.98 6.34 12.85
CA LYS A 67 4.79 7.42 13.81
C LYS A 67 6.02 7.58 14.71
N ASP A 68 6.57 6.47 15.16
CA ASP A 68 7.76 6.45 16.02
C ASP A 68 8.98 6.05 15.20
N THR A 69 10.16 6.36 15.70
CA THR A 69 11.40 6.09 14.98
C THR A 69 11.76 4.61 14.95
N SER A 70 11.13 3.78 15.79
CA SER A 70 11.42 2.34 15.86
C SER A 70 10.54 1.50 14.95
N GLY A 71 9.49 2.08 14.36
CA GLY A 71 8.57 1.32 13.55
C GLY A 71 9.06 1.04 12.15
N VAL A 72 8.51 -0.02 11.56
CA VAL A 72 8.87 -0.49 10.21
C VAL A 72 7.60 -0.79 9.44
N VAL A 73 7.61 -0.49 8.14
CA VAL A 73 6.57 -0.89 7.19
C VAL A 73 7.20 -1.84 6.19
N SER A 74 6.59 -3.02 6.02
CA SER A 74 7.01 -4.00 5.02
C SER A 74 5.87 -4.21 4.04
N ILE A 75 6.17 -4.18 2.75
CA ILE A 75 5.17 -4.40 1.72
C ILE A 75 5.66 -5.52 0.83
N GLU A 76 4.87 -6.59 0.75
CA GLU A 76 5.19 -7.76 -0.06
C GLU A 76 4.05 -7.99 -1.05
N TRP A 77 4.39 -8.45 -2.24
CA TRP A 77 3.37 -8.77 -3.23
C TRP A 77 3.77 -9.99 -4.03
N ASN A 78 2.75 -10.71 -4.51
CA ASN A 78 2.94 -11.84 -5.39
C ASN A 78 1.67 -12.03 -6.22
N THR A 79 1.81 -12.79 -7.30
CA THR A 79 0.68 -13.14 -8.15
C THR A 79 0.28 -14.59 -7.86
N GLY A 80 -1.00 -14.82 -7.62
CA GLY A 80 -1.55 -16.13 -7.37
C GLY A 80 -2.83 -16.35 -8.16
N PRO A 81 -3.57 -17.42 -7.82
CA PRO A 81 -4.80 -17.75 -8.57
C PRO A 81 -5.85 -16.65 -8.53
N GLU A 82 -5.85 -15.84 -7.48
CA GLU A 82 -6.85 -14.78 -7.30
C GLU A 82 -6.42 -13.46 -7.91
N GLY A 83 -5.17 -13.34 -8.37
CA GLY A 83 -4.64 -12.13 -8.92
C GLY A 83 -3.41 -11.63 -8.17
N LEU A 84 -3.19 -10.35 -8.20
CA LEU A 84 -2.08 -9.72 -7.50
C LEU A 84 -2.47 -9.49 -6.04
N LYS A 85 -1.72 -10.10 -5.14
CA LYS A 85 -1.92 -9.96 -3.70
C LYS A 85 -0.83 -9.08 -3.12
N ILE A 86 -1.23 -8.04 -2.40
CA ILE A 86 -0.29 -7.08 -1.80
C ILE A 86 -0.55 -7.08 -0.29
N GLU A 87 0.51 -7.27 0.49
CA GLU A 87 0.42 -7.24 1.96
C GLU A 87 1.25 -6.09 2.50
N TRP A 88 0.59 -5.20 3.21
CA TRP A 88 1.19 -4.06 3.89
C TRP A 88 1.20 -4.38 5.37
N SER A 89 2.39 -4.40 6.00
CA SER A 89 2.52 -4.76 7.41
C SER A 89 3.30 -3.70 8.14
N GLU A 90 2.75 -3.22 9.25
CA GLU A 90 3.41 -2.26 10.14
C GLU A 90 3.79 -2.97 11.43
N SER A 91 4.98 -2.67 11.95
CA SER A 91 5.44 -3.26 13.21
C SER A 91 6.37 -2.29 13.92
N GLY A 92 6.54 -2.49 15.24
CA GLY A 92 7.45 -1.68 16.05
C GLY A 92 6.92 -0.32 16.43
N GLY A 93 5.74 0.05 15.96
CA GLY A 93 5.08 1.29 16.34
C GLY A 93 4.04 1.07 17.43
N PRO A 94 3.14 2.02 17.64
CA PRO A 94 2.10 1.87 18.66
C PRO A 94 1.13 0.76 18.29
N ALA A 95 0.47 0.20 19.30
CA ALA A 95 -0.60 -0.77 19.08
C ALA A 95 -1.69 -0.13 18.24
N THR A 96 -2.27 -0.90 17.31
CA THR A 96 -3.29 -0.39 16.41
C THR A 96 -4.66 -0.85 16.85
N VAL A 97 -5.63 0.05 16.70
CA VAL A 97 -7.02 -0.21 17.07
C VAL A 97 -7.89 0.25 15.91
N GLU A 98 -8.88 -0.55 15.60
CA GLU A 98 -9.80 -0.19 14.52
C GLU A 98 -10.52 1.11 14.88
N PRO A 99 -10.53 2.11 13.97
CA PRO A 99 -11.24 3.36 14.23
C PRO A 99 -12.74 3.12 14.41
N GLU A 100 -13.36 3.86 15.32
CA GLU A 100 -14.79 3.75 15.58
C GLU A 100 -15.62 4.24 14.40
N SER A 101 -15.09 5.19 13.63
CA SER A 101 -15.80 5.72 12.47
C SER A 101 -14.80 5.94 11.35
N GLN A 102 -15.30 5.88 10.11
CA GLN A 102 -14.48 6.12 8.94
C GLN A 102 -14.39 7.61 8.65
N ASN A 103 -13.20 8.07 8.29
CA ASN A 103 -13.01 9.42 7.81
C ASN A 103 -13.15 9.43 6.28
N PHE A 104 -12.96 10.61 5.68
CA PHE A 104 -13.07 10.76 4.23
C PHE A 104 -12.07 9.87 3.48
N GLY A 105 -10.81 9.83 3.98
CA GLY A 105 -9.76 9.03 3.34
C GLY A 105 -10.12 7.55 3.32
N SER A 106 -10.61 7.01 4.43
CA SER A 106 -11.01 5.60 4.51
C SER A 106 -12.15 5.28 3.56
N ARG A 107 -13.13 6.18 3.46
CA ARG A 107 -14.25 5.97 2.54
C ARG A 107 -13.80 6.02 1.09
N LEU A 108 -12.87 6.91 0.79
CA LEU A 108 -12.32 7.02 -0.56
C LEU A 108 -11.56 5.76 -0.95
N VAL A 109 -10.77 5.20 -0.01
CA VAL A 109 -10.08 3.92 -0.23
C VAL A 109 -11.09 2.83 -0.54
N ALA A 110 -12.15 2.69 0.27
CA ALA A 110 -13.15 1.65 0.06
C ALA A 110 -13.82 1.78 -1.31
N SER A 111 -14.15 3.00 -1.71
CA SER A 111 -14.76 3.27 -3.01
C SER A 111 -13.81 2.91 -4.15
N THR A 112 -12.55 3.29 -4.03
CA THR A 112 -11.54 3.01 -5.06
C THR A 112 -11.32 1.51 -5.22
N ILE A 113 -11.22 0.79 -4.10
CA ILE A 113 -11.05 -0.67 -4.12
C ILE A 113 -12.22 -1.33 -4.85
N ARG A 114 -13.44 -0.87 -4.58
CA ARG A 114 -14.61 -1.41 -5.29
C ARG A 114 -14.55 -1.14 -6.79
N GLN A 115 -14.13 0.06 -7.18
CA GLN A 115 -14.03 0.41 -8.60
C GLN A 115 -13.01 -0.46 -9.33
N LEU A 116 -11.96 -0.89 -8.63
CA LEU A 116 -10.93 -1.76 -9.22
C LEU A 116 -11.36 -3.23 -9.24
N GLY A 117 -12.50 -3.56 -8.64
CA GLY A 117 -12.91 -4.95 -8.48
C GLY A 117 -12.03 -5.71 -7.50
N ALA A 118 -11.31 -4.98 -6.67
CA ALA A 118 -10.37 -5.54 -5.72
C ALA A 118 -11.01 -5.73 -4.35
N THR A 119 -10.29 -6.36 -3.44
CA THR A 119 -10.70 -6.47 -2.04
C THR A 119 -9.60 -5.91 -1.15
N ILE A 120 -9.99 -5.45 0.03
CA ILE A 120 -9.06 -4.97 1.04
C ILE A 120 -9.54 -5.45 2.41
N ASP A 121 -8.59 -5.99 3.19
CA ASP A 121 -8.84 -6.43 4.56
C ASP A 121 -7.86 -5.74 5.49
N HIS A 122 -8.38 -5.26 6.62
CA HIS A 122 -7.56 -4.66 7.68
C HIS A 122 -7.54 -5.60 8.88
N ASP A 123 -6.36 -5.89 9.39
CA ASP A 123 -6.16 -6.69 10.59
C ASP A 123 -5.46 -5.81 11.62
N TRP A 124 -6.22 -5.34 12.62
CA TRP A 124 -5.73 -4.42 13.65
C TRP A 124 -5.14 -5.23 14.78
N ARG A 125 -3.81 -5.23 14.89
CA ARG A 125 -3.08 -6.09 15.83
C ARG A 125 -2.31 -5.26 16.85
N ASN A 126 -1.95 -5.90 17.96
CA ASN A 126 -1.15 -5.23 18.98
C ASN A 126 0.25 -4.86 18.48
N ASP A 127 0.80 -5.65 17.56
CA ASP A 127 2.14 -5.40 17.02
C ASP A 127 2.12 -4.53 15.76
N GLY A 128 0.95 -4.15 15.29
CA GLY A 128 0.81 -3.26 14.13
C GLY A 128 -0.34 -3.64 13.23
N LEU A 129 -0.64 -2.77 12.28
CA LEU A 129 -1.70 -3.00 11.31
C LEU A 129 -1.17 -3.86 10.17
N ARG A 130 -1.98 -4.81 9.72
CA ARG A 130 -1.72 -5.57 8.49
C ARG A 130 -2.88 -5.37 7.54
N VAL A 131 -2.57 -5.00 6.30
CA VAL A 131 -3.57 -4.76 5.27
C VAL A 131 -3.29 -5.69 4.10
N THR A 132 -4.31 -6.40 3.63
CA THR A 132 -4.19 -7.29 2.48
C THR A 132 -5.09 -6.78 1.37
N ILE A 133 -4.51 -6.55 0.19
CA ILE A 133 -5.23 -6.11 -1.01
C ILE A 133 -5.09 -7.21 -2.06
N VAL A 134 -6.20 -7.62 -2.66
CA VAL A 134 -6.18 -8.54 -3.78
C VAL A 134 -6.79 -7.85 -4.99
N LEU A 135 -5.98 -7.71 -6.03
CA LEU A 135 -6.39 -7.09 -7.29
C LEU A 135 -6.51 -8.21 -8.33
N PRO A 136 -7.73 -8.53 -8.78
CA PRO A 136 -7.91 -9.58 -9.79
C PRO A 136 -7.23 -9.22 -11.09
N ARG A 137 -6.77 -10.23 -11.82
CA ARG A 137 -6.06 -10.05 -13.08
C ARG A 137 -6.61 -10.96 -14.15
#